data_34938cd4668d309666d15720a5aa44e8
#
_entry.id   34938cd4668d309666d15720a5aa44e8
#
_cell.length_a   1.000
_cell.length_b   1.000
_cell.length_c   1.000
_cell.angle_alpha   90.00
_cell.angle_beta   90.00
_cell.angle_gamma   90.00
#
_symmetry.space_group_name_H-M   'P 1'
#
loop_
_entity.id
_entity.type
_entity.pdbx_description
1 polymer ?
#
loop_
_entity_poly.entity_id
_entity_poly.type
_entity_poly.pdbx_seq_one_letter_code
_entity_poly.pdbx_strand_id
1 'polypeptide(L)'
;MSGQASRKQNQDAFTKSLHFLKYRPRSRREINRYLENKGFSPSEISDAIERLERYRYIDDKEFSRIWIENRTRNRPRGEFALRCELKEKGVSDEITEKMLADFDEVEPAWFAVLPRLERWCGLEPIELKKKIYDYLRRRGFSYPTCEQVFKRAEKHLGL
;
A
#
# COMPACT_ATOMS: atom_id res chain seq x y z
N MET A 1 -35.50 33.95 27.64
CA MET A 1 -35.14 34.00 26.22
C MET A 1 -34.14 32.89 25.92
N SER A 2 -34.57 32.01 25.12
CA SER A 2 -34.04 30.63 24.97
C SER A 2 -32.80 30.63 24.10
N GLY A 3 -31.65 30.32 24.68
CA GLY A 3 -30.46 29.98 23.93
C GLY A 3 -30.57 28.57 23.41
N GLN A 4 -31.00 28.39 22.17
CA GLN A 4 -30.80 27.12 21.44
C GLN A 4 -29.32 27.00 21.11
N ALA A 5 -28.56 26.47 22.08
CA ALA A 5 -27.21 25.97 21.80
C ALA A 5 -27.36 24.82 20.82
N SER A 6 -26.91 25.06 19.60
CA SER A 6 -26.75 24.09 18.54
C SER A 6 -26.11 22.82 19.08
N ARG A 7 -26.89 21.78 19.34
CA ARG A 7 -26.38 20.41 19.51
C ARG A 7 -25.76 19.98 18.17
N LYS A 8 -24.50 20.31 17.97
CA LYS A 8 -23.66 19.49 17.07
C LYS A 8 -23.82 18.06 17.59
N GLN A 9 -24.56 17.24 16.86
CA GLN A 9 -24.66 15.83 17.13
C GLN A 9 -23.22 15.30 17.19
N ASN A 10 -22.76 15.04 18.40
CA ASN A 10 -21.46 14.45 18.64
C ASN A 10 -21.60 13.00 18.21
N GLN A 11 -21.32 12.74 16.92
CA GLN A 11 -21.36 11.37 16.38
C GLN A 11 -20.37 10.54 17.17
N ASP A 12 -20.77 9.33 17.58
CA ASP A 12 -19.92 8.39 18.29
C ASP A 12 -18.69 7.97 17.42
N ALA A 13 -17.71 7.39 18.08
CA ALA A 13 -16.47 6.98 17.41
C ALA A 13 -16.72 5.96 16.28
N PHE A 14 -17.68 5.07 16.45
CA PHE A 14 -18.04 4.09 15.42
C PHE A 14 -18.62 4.77 14.17
N THR A 15 -19.59 5.66 14.33
CA THR A 15 -20.20 6.41 13.21
C THR A 15 -19.17 7.27 12.50
N LYS A 16 -18.29 7.94 13.23
CA LYS A 16 -17.18 8.71 12.65
C LYS A 16 -16.25 7.84 11.82
N SER A 17 -15.95 6.64 12.29
CA SER A 17 -15.11 5.68 11.56
C SER A 17 -15.77 5.20 10.28
N LEU A 18 -17.09 4.94 10.27
CA LEU A 18 -17.82 4.57 9.06
C LEU A 18 -17.74 5.67 8.00
N HIS A 19 -17.87 6.92 8.38
CA HIS A 19 -17.67 8.06 7.46
C HIS A 19 -16.25 8.09 6.89
N PHE A 20 -15.24 7.83 7.71
CA PHE A 20 -13.84 7.81 7.28
C PHE A 20 -13.53 6.66 6.33
N LEU A 21 -14.16 5.49 6.53
CA LEU A 21 -14.05 4.30 5.67
C LEU A 21 -14.76 4.46 4.32
N LYS A 22 -15.74 5.36 4.21
CA LYS A 22 -16.50 5.57 2.98
C LYS A 22 -15.61 5.96 1.77
N TYR A 23 -14.50 6.62 2.01
CA TYR A 23 -13.65 7.15 0.95
C TYR A 23 -12.62 6.13 0.43
N ARG A 24 -12.09 5.27 1.31
CA ARG A 24 -11.20 4.16 0.97
C ARG A 24 -11.06 3.19 2.13
N PRO A 25 -10.58 1.96 1.88
CA PRO A 25 -10.16 1.05 2.95
C PRO A 25 -9.11 1.69 3.85
N ARG A 26 -9.18 1.38 5.16
CA ARG A 26 -8.25 1.87 6.18
C ARG A 26 -7.74 0.71 7.01
N SER A 27 -6.47 0.77 7.42
CA SER A 27 -5.95 -0.15 8.41
C SER A 27 -6.51 0.17 9.81
N ARG A 28 -6.46 -0.81 10.70
CA ARG A 28 -6.80 -0.62 12.12
C ARG A 28 -6.06 0.59 12.73
N ARG A 29 -4.77 0.73 12.46
CA ARG A 29 -3.96 1.84 12.95
C ARG A 29 -4.40 3.20 12.40
N GLU A 30 -4.80 3.27 11.14
CA GLU A 30 -5.33 4.52 10.55
C GLU A 30 -6.63 4.95 11.23
N ILE A 31 -7.52 4.01 11.55
CA ILE A 31 -8.75 4.29 12.32
C ILE A 31 -8.41 4.79 13.72
N ASN A 32 -7.52 4.09 14.41
CA ASN A 32 -7.08 4.47 15.76
C ASN A 32 -6.58 5.93 15.78
N ARG A 33 -5.63 6.26 14.92
CA ARG A 33 -5.07 7.62 14.81
C ARG A 33 -6.12 8.67 14.45
N TYR A 34 -7.02 8.32 13.54
CA TYR A 34 -8.11 9.22 13.17
C TYR A 34 -8.99 9.58 14.37
N LEU A 35 -9.38 8.59 15.17
CA LEU A 35 -10.21 8.77 16.35
C LEU A 35 -9.47 9.51 17.48
N GLU A 36 -8.19 9.22 17.69
CA GLU A 36 -7.33 9.98 18.61
C GLU A 36 -7.32 11.47 18.24
N ASN A 37 -7.11 11.78 16.97
CA ASN A 37 -7.10 13.15 16.46
C ASN A 37 -8.48 13.84 16.58
N LYS A 38 -9.57 13.08 16.68
CA LYS A 38 -10.92 13.58 16.93
C LYS A 38 -11.22 13.78 18.42
N GLY A 39 -10.30 13.38 19.30
CA GLY A 39 -10.40 13.59 20.74
C GLY A 39 -11.19 12.52 21.48
N PHE A 40 -11.41 11.34 20.87
CA PHE A 40 -12.03 10.20 21.56
C PHE A 40 -11.08 9.60 22.59
N SER A 41 -11.63 9.10 23.68
CA SER A 41 -10.88 8.40 24.72
C SER A 41 -10.40 7.03 24.24
N PRO A 42 -9.32 6.46 24.84
CA PRO A 42 -8.86 5.10 24.51
C PRO A 42 -9.96 4.04 24.61
N SER A 43 -10.88 4.16 25.57
CA SER A 43 -12.03 3.24 25.74
C SER A 43 -13.00 3.34 24.56
N GLU A 44 -13.40 4.55 24.19
CA GLU A 44 -14.30 4.79 23.04
C GLU A 44 -13.68 4.30 21.73
N ILE A 45 -12.37 4.46 21.56
CA ILE A 45 -11.63 3.99 20.38
C ILE A 45 -11.61 2.47 20.35
N SER A 46 -11.29 1.82 21.48
CA SER A 46 -11.26 0.35 21.59
C SER A 46 -12.61 -0.26 21.26
N ASP A 47 -13.69 0.27 21.83
CA ASP A 47 -15.06 -0.19 21.58
C ASP A 47 -15.47 -0.03 20.12
N ALA A 48 -15.12 1.11 19.51
CA ALA A 48 -15.42 1.36 18.10
C ALA A 48 -14.66 0.40 17.18
N ILE A 49 -13.37 0.18 17.43
CA ILE A 49 -12.52 -0.74 16.64
C ILE A 49 -13.04 -2.16 16.76
N GLU A 50 -13.36 -2.64 17.98
CA GLU A 50 -13.93 -3.98 18.19
C GLU A 50 -15.23 -4.18 17.39
N ARG A 51 -16.12 -3.19 17.41
CA ARG A 51 -17.35 -3.23 16.61
C ARG A 51 -17.08 -3.26 15.12
N LEU A 52 -16.14 -2.45 14.62
CA LEU A 52 -15.75 -2.42 13.20
C LEU A 52 -15.18 -3.76 12.74
N GLU A 53 -14.35 -4.41 13.56
CA GLU A 53 -13.79 -5.73 13.28
C GLU A 53 -14.90 -6.81 13.30
N ARG A 54 -15.77 -6.78 14.28
CA ARG A 54 -16.90 -7.73 14.41
C ARG A 54 -17.84 -7.68 13.20
N TYR A 55 -18.12 -6.50 12.69
CA TYR A 55 -18.94 -6.30 11.49
C TYR A 55 -18.14 -6.36 10.19
N ARG A 56 -16.84 -6.65 10.25
CA ARG A 56 -15.92 -6.73 9.10
C ARG A 56 -15.83 -5.45 8.26
N TYR A 57 -16.00 -4.31 8.89
CA TYR A 57 -15.71 -3.02 8.24
C TYR A 57 -14.23 -2.72 8.13
N ILE A 58 -13.40 -3.30 9.01
CA ILE A 58 -11.95 -3.25 8.95
C ILE A 58 -11.38 -4.67 9.11
N ASP A 59 -10.36 -4.95 8.33
CA ASP A 59 -9.59 -6.19 8.34
C ASP A 59 -8.22 -5.88 7.71
N ASP A 60 -7.15 -5.98 8.48
CA ASP A 60 -5.80 -5.65 8.01
C ASP A 60 -5.29 -6.62 6.92
N LYS A 61 -5.79 -7.86 6.88
CA LYS A 61 -5.50 -8.79 5.76
C LYS A 61 -6.10 -8.28 4.46
N GLU A 62 -7.38 -7.94 4.48
CA GLU A 62 -8.07 -7.42 3.30
C GLU A 62 -7.52 -6.05 2.89
N PHE A 63 -7.21 -5.18 3.85
CA PHE A 63 -6.51 -3.93 3.60
C PHE A 63 -5.19 -4.16 2.86
N SER A 64 -4.38 -5.12 3.33
CA SER A 64 -3.09 -5.46 2.74
C SER A 64 -3.24 -5.99 1.31
N ARG A 65 -4.23 -6.87 1.08
CA ARG A 65 -4.54 -7.39 -0.26
C ARG A 65 -4.85 -6.27 -1.25
N ILE A 66 -5.75 -5.37 -0.87
CA ILE A 66 -6.15 -4.22 -1.70
C ILE A 66 -4.96 -3.28 -1.92
N TRP A 67 -4.14 -3.04 -0.90
CA TRP A 67 -2.94 -2.20 -0.99
C TRP A 67 -1.94 -2.76 -1.99
N ILE A 68 -1.61 -4.04 -1.88
CA ILE A 68 -0.67 -4.74 -2.78
C ILE A 68 -1.20 -4.71 -4.22
N GLU A 69 -2.46 -5.07 -4.45
CA GLU A 69 -3.08 -5.02 -5.79
C GLU A 69 -3.03 -3.62 -6.41
N ASN A 70 -3.35 -2.60 -5.63
CA ASN A 70 -3.33 -1.22 -6.11
C ASN A 70 -1.92 -0.78 -6.51
N ARG A 71 -0.91 -1.14 -5.70
CA ARG A 71 0.50 -0.87 -6.01
C ARG A 71 0.96 -1.61 -7.26
N THR A 72 0.60 -2.88 -7.39
CA THR A 72 0.94 -3.70 -8.56
C THR A 72 0.40 -3.10 -9.86
N ARG A 73 -0.84 -2.62 -9.85
CA ARG A 73 -1.51 -2.09 -11.04
C ARG A 73 -1.10 -0.66 -11.41
N ASN A 74 -1.02 0.23 -10.42
CA ASN A 74 -0.93 1.67 -10.70
C ASN A 74 0.47 2.24 -10.48
N ARG A 75 1.18 1.76 -9.48
CA ARG A 75 2.52 2.23 -9.10
C ARG A 75 3.36 1.06 -8.63
N PRO A 76 3.85 0.22 -9.53
CA PRO A 76 4.55 -1.00 -9.17
C PRO A 76 5.67 -0.76 -8.14
N ARG A 77 5.63 -1.57 -7.08
CA ARG A 77 6.59 -1.60 -5.99
C ARG A 77 7.08 -3.02 -5.79
N GLY A 78 8.35 -3.17 -5.45
CA GLY A 78 8.91 -4.45 -5.05
C GLY A 78 8.51 -4.85 -3.64
N GLU A 79 8.76 -6.09 -3.30
CA GLU A 79 8.39 -6.68 -2.01
C GLU A 79 8.92 -5.88 -0.82
N PHE A 80 10.19 -5.44 -0.89
CA PHE A 80 10.78 -4.63 0.18
C PHE A 80 10.02 -3.33 0.44
N ALA A 81 9.66 -2.60 -0.61
CA ALA A 81 8.90 -1.36 -0.47
C ALA A 81 7.48 -1.62 0.04
N LEU A 82 6.82 -2.69 -0.41
CA LEU A 82 5.49 -3.09 0.07
C LEU A 82 5.51 -3.44 1.56
N ARG A 83 6.55 -4.14 2.04
CA ARG A 83 6.75 -4.43 3.48
C ARG A 83 6.86 -3.14 4.28
N CYS A 84 7.68 -2.19 3.84
CA CYS A 84 7.83 -0.89 4.49
C CYS A 84 6.50 -0.12 4.52
N GLU A 85 5.79 -0.06 3.41
CA GLU A 85 4.50 0.64 3.31
C GLU A 85 3.45 0.02 4.24
N LEU A 86 3.32 -1.31 4.29
CA LEU A 86 2.38 -2.01 5.18
C LEU A 86 2.73 -1.80 6.66
N LYS A 87 4.02 -1.81 6.99
CA LYS A 87 4.50 -1.49 8.34
C LYS A 87 4.15 -0.05 8.76
N GLU A 88 4.33 0.92 7.87
CA GLU A 88 3.91 2.31 8.10
C GLU A 88 2.39 2.43 8.32
N LYS A 89 1.60 1.57 7.67
CA LYS A 89 0.15 1.46 7.88
C LYS A 89 -0.22 0.71 9.17
N GLY A 90 0.75 0.16 9.87
CA GLY A 90 0.57 -0.55 11.14
C GLY A 90 0.06 -1.98 10.98
N VAL A 91 0.18 -2.55 9.80
CA VAL A 91 -0.08 -3.99 9.57
C VAL A 91 1.02 -4.80 10.26
N SER A 92 0.64 -5.88 10.94
CA SER A 92 1.59 -6.76 11.63
C SER A 92 2.51 -7.48 10.65
N ASP A 93 3.72 -7.84 11.13
CA ASP A 93 4.67 -8.60 10.33
C ASP A 93 4.10 -9.97 9.92
N GLU A 94 3.32 -10.62 10.81
CA GLU A 94 2.66 -11.90 10.51
C GLU A 94 1.70 -11.79 9.30
N ILE A 95 0.86 -10.76 9.27
CA ILE A 95 -0.05 -10.53 8.15
C ILE A 95 0.75 -10.20 6.88
N THR A 96 1.76 -9.34 7.00
CA THR A 96 2.60 -8.94 5.88
C THR A 96 3.31 -10.14 5.25
N GLU A 97 3.91 -11.03 6.06
CA GLU A 97 4.54 -12.26 5.59
C GLU A 97 3.58 -13.16 4.82
N LYS A 98 2.38 -13.39 5.39
CA LYS A 98 1.36 -14.20 4.73
C LYS A 98 0.88 -13.62 3.41
N MET A 99 0.73 -12.30 3.34
CA MET A 99 0.22 -11.62 2.15
C MET A 99 1.26 -11.52 1.02
N LEU A 100 2.55 -11.56 1.34
CA LEU A 100 3.64 -11.47 0.37
C LEU A 100 4.34 -12.80 0.10
N ALA A 101 3.91 -13.91 0.73
CA ALA A 101 4.55 -15.22 0.61
C ALA A 101 4.70 -15.70 -0.85
N ASP A 102 3.68 -15.47 -1.68
CA ASP A 102 3.65 -15.87 -3.09
C ASP A 102 3.69 -14.64 -4.04
N PHE A 103 4.20 -13.52 -3.56
CA PHE A 103 4.25 -12.30 -4.36
C PHE A 103 5.28 -12.42 -5.48
N ASP A 104 4.82 -12.37 -6.73
CA ASP A 104 5.69 -12.30 -7.90
C ASP A 104 6.09 -10.85 -8.19
N GLU A 105 7.39 -10.55 -8.05
CA GLU A 105 7.95 -9.23 -8.35
C GLU A 105 8.20 -9.00 -9.84
N VAL A 106 8.35 -10.05 -10.63
CA VAL A 106 8.89 -9.96 -12.00
C VAL A 106 7.92 -9.22 -12.93
N GLU A 107 6.66 -9.62 -12.93
CA GLU A 107 5.67 -8.96 -13.79
C GLU A 107 5.42 -7.49 -13.41
N PRO A 108 5.21 -7.11 -12.15
CA PRO A 108 5.13 -5.71 -11.77
C PRO A 108 6.39 -4.90 -12.12
N ALA A 109 7.58 -5.48 -11.96
CA ALA A 109 8.84 -4.84 -12.33
C ALA A 109 8.95 -4.63 -13.85
N TRP A 110 8.55 -5.63 -14.61
CA TRP A 110 8.50 -5.52 -16.07
C TRP A 110 7.55 -4.41 -16.52
N PHE A 111 6.33 -4.40 -16.01
CA PHE A 111 5.34 -3.34 -16.33
C PHE A 111 5.83 -1.94 -15.93
N ALA A 112 6.63 -1.83 -14.88
CA ALA A 112 7.22 -0.55 -14.49
C ALA A 112 8.31 -0.06 -15.46
N VAL A 113 9.08 -0.99 -16.06
CA VAL A 113 10.19 -0.69 -16.98
C VAL A 113 9.71 -0.50 -18.41
N LEU A 114 8.74 -1.29 -18.86
CA LEU A 114 8.29 -1.35 -20.26
C LEU A 114 8.05 0.05 -20.91
N PRO A 115 7.32 1.00 -20.28
CA PRO A 115 7.09 2.32 -20.87
C PRO A 115 8.35 3.18 -21.00
N ARG A 116 9.46 2.76 -20.39
CA ARG A 116 10.74 3.48 -20.39
C ARG A 116 11.72 2.94 -21.45
N LEU A 117 11.50 1.70 -21.89
CA LEU A 117 12.40 1.05 -22.84
C LEU A 117 12.52 1.82 -24.16
N GLU A 118 11.43 2.45 -24.62
CA GLU A 118 11.48 3.30 -25.83
C GLU A 118 12.50 4.43 -25.71
N ARG A 119 12.65 5.02 -24.52
CA ARG A 119 13.64 6.07 -24.24
C ARG A 119 15.06 5.54 -24.01
N TRP A 120 15.19 4.25 -23.72
CA TRP A 120 16.43 3.59 -23.39
C TRP A 120 16.97 2.69 -24.51
N CYS A 121 16.23 2.53 -25.61
CA CYS A 121 16.55 1.59 -26.70
C CYS A 121 17.88 1.88 -27.43
N GLY A 122 18.41 3.09 -27.31
CA GLY A 122 19.69 3.47 -27.92
C GLY A 122 20.91 3.37 -26.98
N LEU A 123 20.72 2.86 -25.76
CA LEU A 123 21.79 2.74 -24.79
C LEU A 123 22.60 1.46 -25.00
N GLU A 124 23.91 1.54 -24.70
CA GLU A 124 24.75 0.34 -24.63
C GLU A 124 24.23 -0.60 -23.51
N PRO A 125 24.41 -1.95 -23.65
CA PRO A 125 23.88 -2.91 -22.67
C PRO A 125 24.26 -2.62 -21.22
N ILE A 126 25.46 -2.16 -20.95
CA ILE A 126 25.93 -1.77 -19.61
C ILE A 126 25.13 -0.59 -19.05
N GLU A 127 24.87 0.41 -19.89
CA GLU A 127 24.11 1.61 -19.50
C GLU A 127 22.63 1.26 -19.30
N LEU A 128 22.07 0.44 -20.18
CA LEU A 128 20.70 -0.08 -20.06
C LEU A 128 20.52 -0.85 -18.75
N LYS A 129 21.46 -1.76 -18.44
CA LYS A 129 21.46 -2.52 -17.17
C LYS A 129 21.44 -1.57 -15.99
N LYS A 130 22.34 -0.60 -15.95
CA LYS A 130 22.42 0.40 -14.88
C LYS A 130 21.10 1.16 -14.72
N LYS A 131 20.49 1.62 -15.81
CA LYS A 131 19.21 2.35 -15.78
C LYS A 131 18.08 1.51 -15.20
N ILE A 132 17.95 0.25 -15.63
CA ILE A 132 16.95 -0.67 -15.14
C ILE A 132 17.14 -0.93 -13.63
N TYR A 133 18.38 -1.24 -13.21
CA TYR A 133 18.68 -1.50 -11.80
C TYR A 133 18.41 -0.28 -10.92
N ASP A 134 18.92 0.89 -11.29
CA ASP A 134 18.70 2.14 -10.52
C ASP A 134 17.19 2.45 -10.39
N TYR A 135 16.45 2.23 -11.45
CA TYR A 135 15.02 2.48 -11.47
C TYR A 135 14.23 1.51 -10.56
N LEU A 136 14.50 0.22 -10.69
CA LEU A 136 13.80 -0.83 -9.94
C LEU A 136 14.22 -0.86 -8.46
N ARG A 137 15.52 -0.70 -8.17
CA ARG A 137 16.02 -0.70 -6.79
C ARG A 137 15.42 0.44 -5.95
N ARG A 138 15.25 1.63 -6.52
CA ARG A 138 14.55 2.74 -5.84
C ARG A 138 13.08 2.45 -5.57
N ARG A 139 12.50 1.46 -6.23
CA ARG A 139 11.11 0.99 -6.04
C ARG A 139 11.01 -0.23 -5.15
N GLY A 140 12.12 -0.70 -4.59
CA GLY A 140 12.18 -1.79 -3.64
C GLY A 140 12.19 -3.19 -4.25
N PHE A 141 12.44 -3.31 -5.56
CA PHE A 141 12.61 -4.61 -6.22
C PHE A 141 13.94 -5.27 -5.87
N SER A 142 13.95 -6.60 -5.78
CA SER A 142 15.15 -7.38 -5.48
C SER A 142 16.17 -7.42 -6.64
N TYR A 143 17.43 -7.72 -6.34
CA TYR A 143 18.46 -7.88 -7.37
C TYR A 143 18.13 -9.00 -8.36
N PRO A 144 17.69 -10.20 -7.94
CA PRO A 144 17.28 -11.24 -8.88
C PRO A 144 16.18 -10.79 -9.84
N THR A 145 15.21 -10.02 -9.36
CA THR A 145 14.15 -9.43 -10.19
C THR A 145 14.72 -8.43 -11.20
N CYS A 146 15.63 -7.56 -10.77
CA CYS A 146 16.30 -6.62 -11.69
C CYS A 146 17.03 -7.34 -12.82
N GLU A 147 17.74 -8.46 -12.52
CA GLU A 147 18.43 -9.27 -13.51
C GLU A 147 17.48 -9.93 -14.50
N GLN A 148 16.37 -10.49 -14.01
CA GLN A 148 15.36 -11.10 -14.88
C GLN A 148 14.73 -10.08 -15.82
N VAL A 149 14.40 -8.91 -15.30
CA VAL A 149 13.82 -7.80 -16.10
C VAL A 149 14.83 -7.29 -17.12
N PHE A 150 16.12 -7.18 -16.76
CA PHE A 150 17.15 -6.78 -17.68
C PHE A 150 17.28 -7.76 -18.86
N LYS A 151 17.39 -9.08 -18.60
CA LYS A 151 17.41 -10.11 -19.64
C LYS A 151 16.17 -10.07 -20.54
N ARG A 152 14.99 -9.82 -19.96
CA ARG A 152 13.75 -9.66 -20.73
C ARG A 152 13.79 -8.41 -21.60
N ALA A 153 14.39 -7.31 -21.10
CA ALA A 153 14.56 -6.08 -21.86
C ALA A 153 15.53 -6.23 -23.02
N GLU A 154 16.68 -6.91 -22.84
CA GLU A 154 17.61 -7.23 -23.92
C GLU A 154 16.90 -7.99 -25.04
N LYS A 155 16.19 -9.06 -24.68
CA LYS A 155 15.42 -9.85 -25.66
C LYS A 155 14.32 -9.02 -26.35
N HIS A 156 13.66 -8.13 -25.61
CA HIS A 156 12.61 -7.26 -26.17
C HIS A 156 13.17 -6.25 -27.18
N LEU A 157 14.38 -5.75 -26.95
CA LEU A 157 15.06 -4.79 -27.79
C LEU A 157 15.89 -5.43 -28.92
N GLY A 158 16.02 -6.75 -28.91
CA GLY A 158 16.80 -7.49 -29.90
C GLY A 158 18.33 -7.36 -29.72
N LEU A 159 18.76 -7.14 -28.49
CA LEU A 159 20.17 -7.04 -28.09
C LEU A 159 20.76 -8.41 -27.74
#